data_1341240d979653409c0788db5b7eb37d
#
_entry.id   1341240d979653409c0788db5b7eb37d
#
_cell.length_a   1.000
_cell.length_b   1.000
_cell.length_c   1.000
_cell.angle_alpha   90.00
_cell.angle_beta   90.00
_cell.angle_gamma   90.00
#
_symmetry.space_group_name_H-M   'P 1'
#
loop_
_entity.id
_entity.type
_entity.pdbx_description
1 polymer ?
#
loop_
_entity_poly.entity_id
_entity_poly.type
_entity_poly.pdbx_seq_one_letter_code
_entity_poly.pdbx_strand_id
1 'polypeptide(L)'
;MRVKLLIGMDIKEEDKIIQEVTRQEYKEGFVTDVGQDFIPKGLNEDIIRTISRLKEEPEWMLEFRLGAFRKWQKMEMPEWGHLDMPVIDFQDIIYYAAPKKNSERPKEIDPKLAETFEKLGIPVREREALAGVVAVDAVFDSVSVATTFRASLAEKGIIFCSFSEAVKEHPDLVRKYLASVVPVGDNFFAALNSAVFSDGSFCYIPKGVRCPMELSSYFRINAAGTGQFERTLIVADEGSQLSYMEGCTAPMRDENQLHAAVVEIVVEKDADVKYSTVQNWYPGDAQGRGGILNLVTKRGICKGSGSHLSWTQVETGSAITWKYPSTILKGDYSSSEFYSVAVTNNYQQADTGTKMIHIGRGTKSRIVSKGISAGHSQNSYRGLVRMNAGAAGARNYSQCDSLLIGSLCGAHTFPDIQSANPTAIVEHEATTSKISDEQLFYCNQRGLGPEDAVGLIVNGYAHEVLSRLPMEFAVEATKLLQVSLEGSVG
;
A
#
# COMPACT_ATOMS: atom_id res chain seq x y z
N MET A 1 18.20 12.62 51.81
CA MET A 1 19.27 13.35 51.14
C MET A 1 19.62 12.66 49.82
N ARG A 2 18.60 12.35 48.94
CA ARG A 2 18.77 11.70 47.63
C ARG A 2 17.67 12.13 46.61
N VAL A 3 17.04 13.29 46.82
CA VAL A 3 15.96 13.83 45.93
C VAL A 3 16.39 15.11 45.21
N LYS A 4 17.67 15.53 45.34
CA LYS A 4 18.20 16.79 44.78
C LYS A 4 19.14 16.58 43.57
N LEU A 5 19.12 15.42 42.89
CA LEU A 5 20.05 15.11 41.78
C LEU A 5 19.37 14.90 40.42
N LEU A 6 18.08 15.22 40.28
CA LEU A 6 17.35 15.10 39.02
C LEU A 6 16.75 16.44 38.52
N ILE A 7 17.18 17.56 39.07
CA ILE A 7 16.81 18.91 38.58
C ILE A 7 18.11 19.62 38.21
N GLY A 8 18.76 19.19 37.17
CA GLY A 8 20.03 19.78 36.75
C GLY A 8 20.61 19.22 35.45
N MET A 9 19.80 18.60 34.62
CA MET A 9 20.21 18.44 33.23
C MET A 9 19.93 19.76 32.52
N ASP A 10 20.97 20.31 31.92
CA ASP A 10 20.91 21.57 31.16
C ASP A 10 19.99 21.31 29.95
N ILE A 11 19.00 22.16 29.69
CA ILE A 11 18.07 22.11 28.55
C ILE A 11 18.82 21.87 27.23
N LYS A 12 20.07 22.27 27.14
CA LYS A 12 20.96 22.02 25.99
C LYS A 12 21.48 20.57 25.89
N GLU A 13 21.45 19.79 26.95
CA GLU A 13 21.81 18.38 26.92
C GLU A 13 20.59 17.50 26.57
N GLU A 14 19.40 17.88 27.04
CA GLU A 14 18.15 17.28 26.61
C GLU A 14 17.88 17.52 25.11
N ASP A 15 18.10 18.77 24.64
CA ASP A 15 18.02 19.12 23.21
C ASP A 15 19.04 18.33 22.35
N LYS A 16 20.21 17.99 22.88
CA LYS A 16 21.20 17.19 22.18
C LYS A 16 20.81 15.71 22.10
N ILE A 17 20.28 15.16 23.18
CA ILE A 17 19.78 13.77 23.22
C ILE A 17 18.56 13.66 22.31
N ILE A 18 17.65 14.63 22.32
CA ILE A 18 16.51 14.71 21.41
C ILE A 18 17.00 14.82 19.96
N GLN A 19 18.02 15.65 19.66
CA GLN A 19 18.61 15.75 18.33
C GLN A 19 19.39 14.51 17.89
N GLU A 20 19.96 13.73 18.80
CA GLU A 20 20.63 12.46 18.46
C GLU A 20 19.61 11.32 18.24
N VAL A 21 18.52 11.31 18.98
CA VAL A 21 17.43 10.32 18.83
C VAL A 21 16.57 10.64 17.60
N THR A 22 16.31 11.92 17.29
CA THR A 22 15.61 12.34 16.06
C THR A 22 16.45 12.17 14.79
N ARG A 23 17.72 11.73 14.91
CA ARG A 23 18.60 11.39 13.80
C ARG A 23 18.66 9.89 13.50
N GLN A 24 17.69 9.08 13.94
CA GLN A 24 17.58 7.75 13.34
C GLN A 24 17.17 7.92 11.88
N GLU A 25 18.17 7.82 11.01
CA GLU A 25 18.00 7.91 9.57
C GLU A 25 17.02 6.83 9.12
N TYR A 26 16.07 7.22 8.29
CA TYR A 26 15.22 6.30 7.55
C TYR A 26 16.12 5.28 6.84
N LYS A 27 16.16 4.03 7.35
CA LYS A 27 17.15 3.00 6.96
C LYS A 27 17.05 2.64 5.50
N GLU A 28 15.86 2.73 4.92
CA GLU A 28 15.56 2.46 3.52
C GLU A 28 15.88 3.66 2.61
N GLY A 29 16.34 4.78 3.17
CA GLY A 29 16.62 6.04 2.49
C GLY A 29 17.85 6.03 1.57
N PHE A 30 18.62 4.94 1.49
CA PHE A 30 19.79 4.83 0.62
C PHE A 30 19.40 4.73 -0.86
N VAL A 31 20.30 5.19 -1.74
CA VAL A 31 20.20 5.05 -3.19
C VAL A 31 21.11 3.92 -3.65
N THR A 32 20.60 3.03 -4.49
CA THR A 32 21.41 1.97 -5.12
C THR A 32 22.11 2.52 -6.36
N ASP A 33 23.44 2.50 -6.37
CA ASP A 33 24.25 2.95 -7.51
C ASP A 33 24.34 1.85 -8.60
N VAL A 34 23.29 1.78 -9.42
CA VAL A 34 23.23 0.94 -10.62
C VAL A 34 23.03 1.81 -11.86
N GLY A 35 23.67 1.41 -12.95
CA GLY A 35 23.44 2.06 -14.25
C GLY A 35 21.96 1.89 -14.66
N GLN A 36 21.32 2.93 -15.11
CA GLN A 36 19.91 2.92 -15.50
C GLN A 36 19.71 3.45 -16.91
N ASP A 37 18.73 2.94 -17.59
CA ASP A 37 18.20 3.45 -18.84
C ASP A 37 16.90 4.19 -18.57
N PHE A 38 16.78 5.41 -19.08
CA PHE A 38 15.63 6.29 -18.93
C PHE A 38 15.01 6.61 -20.26
N ILE A 39 13.69 6.77 -20.30
CA ILE A 39 13.01 7.47 -21.39
C ILE A 39 12.93 8.97 -21.08
N PRO A 40 12.74 9.84 -22.09
CA PRO A 40 12.56 11.28 -21.85
C PRO A 40 11.40 11.58 -20.90
N LYS A 41 11.50 12.71 -20.18
CA LYS A 41 10.40 13.24 -19.36
C LYS A 41 9.19 13.59 -20.22
N GLY A 42 8.03 13.61 -19.58
CA GLY A 42 6.76 14.02 -20.17
C GLY A 42 5.87 12.86 -20.57
N LEU A 43 4.61 13.18 -20.82
CA LEU A 43 3.55 12.20 -21.10
C LEU A 43 2.84 12.56 -22.42
N ASN A 44 3.02 11.73 -23.43
CA ASN A 44 2.39 11.80 -24.72
C ASN A 44 2.28 10.41 -25.37
N GLU A 45 1.66 10.29 -26.54
CA GLU A 45 1.50 8.99 -27.21
C GLU A 45 2.85 8.34 -27.59
N ASP A 46 3.90 9.11 -27.91
CA ASP A 46 5.21 8.58 -28.29
C ASP A 46 5.92 7.94 -27.11
N ILE A 47 5.80 8.53 -25.91
CA ILE A 47 6.28 7.95 -24.65
C ILE A 47 5.57 6.61 -24.39
N ILE A 48 4.26 6.55 -24.54
CA ILE A 48 3.47 5.32 -24.34
C ILE A 48 3.88 4.23 -25.34
N ARG A 49 4.04 4.58 -26.62
CA ARG A 49 4.55 3.66 -27.66
C ARG A 49 5.96 3.19 -27.33
N THR A 50 6.79 4.04 -26.75
CA THR A 50 8.15 3.70 -26.35
C THR A 50 8.13 2.71 -25.18
N ILE A 51 7.29 2.92 -24.15
CA ILE A 51 7.11 1.98 -23.04
C ILE A 51 6.67 0.62 -23.57
N SER A 52 5.62 0.57 -24.41
CA SER A 52 5.10 -0.67 -24.98
C SER A 52 6.15 -1.41 -25.82
N ARG A 53 6.94 -0.69 -26.63
CA ARG A 53 8.03 -1.27 -27.41
C ARG A 53 9.15 -1.83 -26.53
N LEU A 54 9.58 -1.11 -25.50
CA LEU A 54 10.63 -1.57 -24.56
C LEU A 54 10.23 -2.83 -23.80
N LYS A 55 8.92 -2.97 -23.54
CA LYS A 55 8.34 -4.16 -22.89
C LYS A 55 7.97 -5.26 -23.88
N GLU A 56 8.12 -5.02 -25.19
CA GLU A 56 7.77 -5.97 -26.26
C GLU A 56 6.32 -6.42 -26.17
N GLU A 57 5.42 -5.49 -25.92
CA GLU A 57 4.00 -5.79 -25.72
C GLU A 57 3.29 -6.08 -27.05
N PRO A 58 2.27 -6.95 -27.04
CA PRO A 58 1.41 -7.16 -28.22
C PRO A 58 0.55 -5.92 -28.52
N GLU A 59 0.11 -5.76 -29.75
CA GLU A 59 -0.65 -4.58 -30.26
C GLU A 59 -1.87 -4.26 -29.38
N TRP A 60 -2.62 -5.28 -28.94
CA TRP A 60 -3.81 -5.06 -28.09
C TRP A 60 -3.46 -4.35 -26.77
N MET A 61 -2.25 -4.55 -26.26
CA MET A 61 -1.82 -3.91 -25.02
C MET A 61 -1.46 -2.45 -25.27
N LEU A 62 -0.82 -2.16 -26.40
CA LEU A 62 -0.58 -0.77 -26.87
C LEU A 62 -1.89 -0.02 -27.07
N GLU A 63 -2.87 -0.64 -27.73
CA GLU A 63 -4.21 -0.05 -27.93
C GLU A 63 -4.90 0.27 -26.61
N PHE A 64 -4.81 -0.65 -25.63
CA PHE A 64 -5.33 -0.43 -24.27
C PHE A 64 -4.69 0.82 -23.62
N ARG A 65 -3.35 0.93 -23.69
CA ARG A 65 -2.61 2.07 -23.13
C ARG A 65 -2.99 3.38 -23.78
N LEU A 66 -3.02 3.44 -25.10
CA LEU A 66 -3.38 4.63 -25.87
C LEU A 66 -4.84 5.05 -25.59
N GLY A 67 -5.75 4.08 -25.50
CA GLY A 67 -7.14 4.32 -25.12
C GLY A 67 -7.25 4.92 -23.71
N ALA A 68 -6.46 4.41 -22.77
CA ALA A 68 -6.38 4.92 -21.40
C ALA A 68 -5.83 6.36 -21.36
N PHE A 69 -4.77 6.64 -22.10
CA PHE A 69 -4.19 7.97 -22.19
C PHE A 69 -5.18 9.01 -22.75
N ARG A 70 -5.84 8.69 -23.86
CA ARG A 70 -6.86 9.58 -24.44
C ARG A 70 -8.05 9.84 -23.52
N LYS A 71 -8.36 8.87 -22.63
CA LYS A 71 -9.37 9.04 -21.60
C LYS A 71 -8.86 9.93 -20.48
N TRP A 72 -7.64 9.69 -20.00
CA TRP A 72 -6.99 10.49 -18.97
C TRP A 72 -6.88 11.96 -19.34
N GLN A 73 -6.53 12.28 -20.61
CA GLN A 73 -6.46 13.66 -21.11
C GLN A 73 -7.78 14.45 -21.01
N LYS A 74 -8.90 13.75 -20.87
CA LYS A 74 -10.25 14.35 -20.75
C LYS A 74 -10.73 14.42 -19.31
N MET A 75 -9.94 13.91 -18.37
CA MET A 75 -10.27 13.90 -16.94
C MET A 75 -9.59 15.06 -16.24
N GLU A 76 -10.26 15.56 -15.22
CA GLU A 76 -9.69 16.55 -14.32
C GLU A 76 -9.17 15.85 -13.06
N MET A 77 -8.06 16.36 -12.51
CA MET A 77 -7.55 15.88 -11.25
C MET A 77 -8.57 16.14 -10.13
N PRO A 78 -8.93 15.14 -9.31
CA PRO A 78 -9.95 15.35 -8.29
C PRO A 78 -9.43 16.25 -7.15
N GLU A 79 -10.32 17.12 -6.65
CA GLU A 79 -10.04 18.09 -5.58
C GLU A 79 -10.85 17.83 -4.30
N TRP A 80 -11.63 16.74 -4.28
CA TRP A 80 -12.55 16.46 -3.16
C TRP A 80 -11.88 15.80 -1.93
N GLY A 81 -10.62 15.38 -2.04
CA GLY A 81 -9.84 14.83 -0.92
C GLY A 81 -9.58 15.91 0.14
N HIS A 82 -9.51 15.50 1.40
CA HIS A 82 -9.10 16.39 2.49
C HIS A 82 -7.57 16.44 2.59
N LEU A 83 -6.95 17.00 1.56
CA LEU A 83 -5.50 17.01 1.30
C LEU A 83 -5.10 18.33 0.63
N ASP A 84 -4.00 18.90 1.08
CA ASP A 84 -3.35 20.03 0.40
C ASP A 84 -2.39 19.47 -0.66
N MET A 85 -2.95 19.12 -1.82
CA MET A 85 -2.20 18.48 -2.89
C MET A 85 -1.26 19.48 -3.59
N PRO A 86 0.04 19.21 -3.68
CA PRO A 86 0.94 20.05 -4.46
C PRO A 86 0.59 19.98 -5.95
N VAL A 87 0.99 21.00 -6.69
CA VAL A 87 0.89 20.97 -8.16
C VAL A 87 1.80 19.88 -8.71
N ILE A 88 1.21 18.94 -9.43
CA ILE A 88 1.96 17.84 -10.07
C ILE A 88 2.14 18.23 -11.56
N ASP A 89 3.38 18.44 -11.97
CA ASP A 89 3.70 18.61 -13.39
C ASP A 89 3.93 17.24 -14.04
N PHE A 90 2.88 16.72 -14.68
CA PHE A 90 2.95 15.43 -15.39
C PHE A 90 3.90 15.46 -16.60
N GLN A 91 4.40 16.64 -17.03
CA GLN A 91 5.39 16.75 -18.09
C GLN A 91 6.82 16.74 -17.56
N ASP A 92 7.03 16.88 -16.25
CA ASP A 92 8.34 16.79 -15.59
C ASP A 92 8.62 15.41 -14.94
N ILE A 93 7.84 14.38 -15.24
CA ILE A 93 7.98 13.02 -14.72
C ILE A 93 8.61 12.10 -15.78
N ILE A 94 9.52 11.24 -15.34
CA ILE A 94 10.02 10.09 -16.11
C ILE A 94 9.11 8.89 -15.84
N TYR A 95 8.46 8.34 -16.87
CA TYR A 95 7.46 7.28 -16.76
C TYR A 95 8.02 5.86 -16.88
N TYR A 96 9.30 5.73 -17.19
CA TYR A 96 9.96 4.44 -17.25
C TYR A 96 11.46 4.59 -16.97
N ALA A 97 11.95 3.80 -16.03
CA ALA A 97 13.35 3.63 -15.69
C ALA A 97 13.63 2.15 -15.45
N ALA A 98 14.73 1.65 -15.98
CA ALA A 98 15.12 0.25 -15.80
C ALA A 98 16.62 0.14 -15.53
N PRO A 99 17.08 -0.78 -14.67
CA PRO A 99 18.48 -1.11 -14.54
C PRO A 99 19.04 -1.57 -15.89
N LYS A 100 20.25 -1.15 -16.24
CA LYS A 100 20.93 -1.62 -17.45
C LYS A 100 21.12 -3.13 -17.37
N LYS A 101 20.69 -3.84 -18.41
CA LYS A 101 20.90 -5.29 -18.49
C LYS A 101 22.39 -5.58 -18.62
N ASN A 102 22.89 -6.52 -17.81
CA ASN A 102 24.25 -7.03 -18.00
C ASN A 102 24.29 -7.85 -19.30
N SER A 103 24.99 -7.37 -20.30
CA SER A 103 25.11 -8.03 -21.61
C SER A 103 25.78 -9.41 -21.53
N GLU A 104 26.64 -9.64 -20.52
CA GLU A 104 27.39 -10.90 -20.35
C GLU A 104 26.56 -11.98 -19.61
N ARG A 105 25.57 -11.56 -18.74
CA ARG A 105 24.75 -12.47 -17.94
C ARG A 105 23.31 -11.99 -17.86
N PRO A 106 22.55 -11.99 -18.95
CA PRO A 106 21.23 -11.36 -19.01
C PRO A 106 20.14 -12.03 -18.15
N LYS A 107 20.41 -13.24 -17.60
CA LYS A 107 19.47 -13.99 -16.74
C LYS A 107 19.82 -13.95 -15.25
N GLU A 108 20.95 -13.35 -14.87
CA GLU A 108 21.34 -13.22 -13.46
C GLU A 108 20.96 -11.84 -12.94
N ILE A 109 20.48 -11.78 -11.70
CA ILE A 109 20.25 -10.51 -11.01
C ILE A 109 21.59 -9.78 -10.81
N ASP A 110 21.61 -8.47 -11.05
CA ASP A 110 22.77 -7.64 -10.76
C ASP A 110 23.17 -7.77 -9.29
N PRO A 111 24.46 -8.02 -8.97
CA PRO A 111 24.92 -8.16 -7.59
C PRO A 111 24.56 -6.99 -6.69
N LYS A 112 24.59 -5.75 -7.19
CA LYS A 112 24.20 -4.55 -6.43
C LYS A 112 22.70 -4.52 -6.13
N LEU A 113 21.87 -5.01 -7.06
CA LEU A 113 20.42 -5.17 -6.81
C LEU A 113 20.17 -6.26 -5.78
N ALA A 114 20.86 -7.41 -5.88
CA ALA A 114 20.74 -8.47 -4.88
C ALA A 114 21.13 -7.96 -3.48
N GLU A 115 22.26 -7.23 -3.35
CA GLU A 115 22.69 -6.60 -2.10
C GLU A 115 21.65 -5.60 -1.57
N THR A 116 21.00 -4.82 -2.47
CA THR A 116 19.95 -3.88 -2.10
C THR A 116 18.78 -4.60 -1.45
N PHE A 117 18.28 -5.65 -2.08
CA PHE A 117 17.14 -6.41 -1.53
C PHE A 117 17.54 -7.18 -0.27
N GLU A 118 18.77 -7.66 -0.15
CA GLU A 118 19.29 -8.27 1.08
C GLU A 118 19.31 -7.25 2.24
N LYS A 119 19.79 -6.02 2.02
CA LYS A 119 19.73 -4.94 3.02
C LYS A 119 18.30 -4.60 3.45
N LEU A 120 17.34 -4.75 2.56
CA LEU A 120 15.92 -4.56 2.83
C LEU A 120 15.24 -5.79 3.46
N GLY A 121 16.01 -6.88 3.68
CA GLY A 121 15.48 -8.13 4.23
C GLY A 121 14.61 -8.93 3.25
N ILE A 122 14.69 -8.63 1.95
CA ILE A 122 13.86 -9.27 0.92
C ILE A 122 14.64 -10.40 0.23
N PRO A 123 14.22 -11.66 0.36
CA PRO A 123 14.92 -12.78 -0.27
C PRO A 123 14.64 -12.81 -1.79
N VAL A 124 15.64 -12.49 -2.59
CA VAL A 124 15.54 -12.53 -4.07
C VAL A 124 16.06 -13.83 -4.68
N ARG A 125 16.56 -14.74 -3.83
CA ARG A 125 16.98 -16.10 -4.23
C ARG A 125 16.29 -17.12 -3.35
N GLU A 126 15.82 -18.22 -3.95
CA GLU A 126 15.07 -19.26 -3.24
C GLU A 126 15.82 -19.85 -2.04
N ARG A 127 17.15 -19.95 -2.13
CA ARG A 127 18.02 -20.43 -1.03
C ARG A 127 18.10 -19.47 0.16
N GLU A 128 17.77 -18.20 -0.05
CA GLU A 128 17.78 -17.14 0.97
C GLU A 128 16.42 -17.02 1.66
N ALA A 129 15.36 -17.56 1.03
CA ALA A 129 14.03 -17.60 1.62
C ALA A 129 13.98 -18.61 2.76
N LEU A 130 13.58 -18.17 3.94
CA LEU A 130 13.42 -19.02 5.12
C LEU A 130 12.42 -20.17 4.81
N ALA A 131 12.96 -21.37 4.61
CA ALA A 131 12.22 -22.63 4.50
C ALA A 131 11.05 -22.66 3.47
N GLY A 132 11.07 -21.85 2.40
CA GLY A 132 10.01 -21.84 1.38
C GLY A 132 8.67 -21.28 1.88
N VAL A 133 8.69 -20.37 2.85
CA VAL A 133 7.47 -19.80 3.46
C VAL A 133 6.86 -18.70 2.61
N VAL A 134 7.68 -17.93 1.86
CA VAL A 134 7.24 -16.79 1.04
C VAL A 134 7.85 -16.83 -0.35
N ALA A 135 7.04 -16.68 -1.39
CA ALA A 135 7.49 -16.41 -2.75
C ALA A 135 7.42 -14.91 -3.03
N VAL A 136 8.48 -14.35 -3.58
CA VAL A 136 8.63 -12.90 -3.78
C VAL A 136 8.79 -12.55 -5.25
N ASP A 137 8.07 -11.52 -5.69
CA ASP A 137 8.30 -10.79 -6.94
C ASP A 137 8.90 -9.42 -6.59
N ALA A 138 10.20 -9.26 -6.87
CA ALA A 138 10.95 -8.05 -6.54
C ALA A 138 10.97 -7.10 -7.75
N VAL A 139 10.39 -5.92 -7.59
CA VAL A 139 10.31 -4.88 -8.61
C VAL A 139 11.21 -3.71 -8.23
N PHE A 140 12.08 -3.31 -9.14
CA PHE A 140 13.00 -2.18 -8.99
C PHE A 140 12.73 -1.15 -10.10
N ASP A 141 12.29 0.03 -9.69
CA ASP A 141 11.74 1.06 -10.59
C ASP A 141 10.65 0.47 -11.51
N SER A 142 10.89 0.37 -12.81
CA SER A 142 9.88 -0.03 -13.80
C SER A 142 9.95 -1.50 -14.23
N VAL A 143 10.73 -2.36 -13.56
CA VAL A 143 10.90 -3.75 -14.01
C VAL A 143 10.97 -4.73 -12.84
N SER A 144 10.35 -5.91 -13.01
CA SER A 144 10.59 -7.06 -12.13
C SER A 144 11.99 -7.60 -12.38
N VAL A 145 12.78 -7.74 -11.31
CA VAL A 145 14.18 -8.18 -11.36
C VAL A 145 14.36 -9.60 -10.86
N ALA A 146 13.43 -10.13 -10.10
CA ALA A 146 13.41 -11.51 -9.63
C ALA A 146 12.03 -11.96 -9.21
N THR A 147 11.63 -13.20 -9.58
CA THR A 147 10.47 -13.89 -9.06
C THR A 147 10.89 -15.27 -8.55
N THR A 148 10.68 -15.53 -7.25
CA THR A 148 11.11 -16.77 -6.59
C THR A 148 10.02 -17.84 -6.60
N PHE A 149 10.39 -19.11 -6.46
CA PHE A 149 9.49 -20.29 -6.37
C PHE A 149 8.51 -20.49 -7.53
N ARG A 150 8.74 -19.84 -8.66
CA ARG A 150 7.86 -19.89 -9.83
C ARG A 150 7.64 -21.34 -10.32
N ALA A 151 8.68 -22.15 -10.39
CA ALA A 151 8.60 -23.53 -10.87
C ALA A 151 7.75 -24.41 -9.93
N SER A 152 7.98 -24.34 -8.62
CA SER A 152 7.22 -25.11 -7.64
C SER A 152 5.75 -24.70 -7.52
N LEU A 153 5.44 -23.44 -7.75
CA LEU A 153 4.07 -22.93 -7.84
C LEU A 153 3.38 -23.43 -9.12
N ALA A 154 4.11 -23.43 -10.24
CA ALA A 154 3.60 -23.91 -11.53
C ALA A 154 3.24 -25.41 -11.51
N GLU A 155 3.93 -26.25 -10.72
CA GLU A 155 3.56 -27.66 -10.51
C GLU A 155 2.15 -27.84 -9.94
N LYS A 156 1.63 -26.83 -9.23
CA LYS A 156 0.25 -26.77 -8.72
C LYS A 156 -0.70 -26.01 -9.64
N GLY A 157 -0.22 -25.60 -10.84
CA GLY A 157 -0.97 -24.78 -11.78
C GLY A 157 -1.11 -23.31 -11.35
N ILE A 158 -0.42 -22.89 -10.29
CA ILE A 158 -0.42 -21.51 -9.83
C ILE A 158 0.47 -20.69 -10.77
N ILE A 159 -0.04 -19.57 -11.26
CA ILE A 159 0.74 -18.59 -12.02
C ILE A 159 1.10 -17.46 -11.06
N PHE A 160 2.39 -17.23 -10.88
CA PHE A 160 2.93 -16.08 -10.16
C PHE A 160 4.14 -15.57 -10.93
N CYS A 161 4.00 -14.42 -11.55
CA CYS A 161 5.03 -13.84 -12.41
C CYS A 161 4.84 -12.32 -12.52
N SER A 162 5.81 -11.63 -13.14
CA SER A 162 5.63 -10.23 -13.47
C SER A 162 4.45 -9.99 -14.42
N PHE A 163 3.85 -8.81 -14.34
CA PHE A 163 2.75 -8.46 -15.25
C PHE A 163 3.20 -8.48 -16.72
N SER A 164 4.43 -8.05 -16.99
CA SER A 164 5.02 -8.07 -18.33
C SER A 164 5.15 -9.48 -18.91
N GLU A 165 5.51 -10.47 -18.09
CA GLU A 165 5.51 -11.88 -18.51
C GLU A 165 4.10 -12.38 -18.73
N ALA A 166 3.16 -12.07 -17.83
CA ALA A 166 1.77 -12.50 -17.97
C ALA A 166 1.13 -12.00 -19.26
N VAL A 167 1.42 -10.78 -19.71
CA VAL A 167 0.93 -10.24 -20.99
C VAL A 167 1.40 -11.08 -22.18
N LYS A 168 2.60 -11.66 -22.11
CA LYS A 168 3.21 -12.47 -23.18
C LYS A 168 2.84 -13.96 -23.09
N GLU A 169 2.89 -14.54 -21.88
CA GLU A 169 2.74 -15.98 -21.66
C GLU A 169 1.28 -16.41 -21.38
N HIS A 170 0.46 -15.50 -20.84
CA HIS A 170 -0.93 -15.75 -20.44
C HIS A 170 -1.91 -14.68 -20.96
N PRO A 171 -1.84 -14.28 -22.26
CA PRO A 171 -2.58 -13.14 -22.81
C PRO A 171 -4.10 -13.28 -22.65
N ASP A 172 -4.65 -14.48 -22.72
CA ASP A 172 -6.09 -14.71 -22.60
C ASP A 172 -6.60 -14.42 -21.18
N LEU A 173 -5.85 -14.82 -20.16
CA LEU A 173 -6.18 -14.51 -18.78
C LEU A 173 -6.07 -13.00 -18.52
N VAL A 174 -4.98 -12.38 -18.97
CA VAL A 174 -4.80 -10.93 -18.80
C VAL A 174 -5.91 -10.17 -19.50
N ARG A 175 -6.24 -10.48 -20.76
CA ARG A 175 -7.35 -9.85 -21.51
C ARG A 175 -8.69 -10.00 -20.81
N LYS A 176 -8.96 -11.15 -20.20
CA LYS A 176 -10.22 -11.45 -19.50
C LYS A 176 -10.39 -10.61 -18.24
N TYR A 177 -9.32 -10.36 -17.51
CA TYR A 177 -9.41 -9.81 -16.15
C TYR A 177 -8.85 -8.39 -16.01
N LEU A 178 -7.92 -7.95 -16.86
CA LEU A 178 -7.37 -6.59 -16.84
C LEU A 178 -8.49 -5.55 -16.98
N ALA A 179 -8.52 -4.58 -16.11
CA ALA A 179 -9.52 -3.51 -16.03
C ALA A 179 -10.97 -3.99 -15.84
N SER A 180 -11.17 -5.24 -15.37
CA SER A 180 -12.49 -5.80 -15.08
C SER A 180 -13.04 -5.35 -13.73
N VAL A 181 -12.16 -4.98 -12.79
CA VAL A 181 -12.52 -4.50 -11.45
C VAL A 181 -12.18 -3.02 -11.27
N VAL A 182 -11.05 -2.57 -11.85
CA VAL A 182 -10.68 -1.15 -11.96
C VAL A 182 -10.74 -0.75 -13.43
N PRO A 183 -11.93 -0.37 -13.96
CA PRO A 183 -12.02 0.08 -15.34
C PRO A 183 -11.16 1.34 -15.53
N VAL A 184 -10.66 1.55 -16.75
CA VAL A 184 -9.78 2.67 -17.11
C VAL A 184 -10.33 4.03 -16.64
N GLY A 185 -11.64 4.18 -16.54
CA GLY A 185 -12.27 5.42 -16.10
C GLY A 185 -12.71 5.43 -14.62
N ASP A 186 -12.17 4.55 -13.78
CA ASP A 186 -12.53 4.52 -12.35
C ASP A 186 -12.19 5.86 -11.68
N ASN A 187 -11.01 6.37 -11.91
CA ASN A 187 -10.56 7.69 -11.48
C ASN A 187 -9.35 8.17 -12.30
N PHE A 188 -8.94 9.43 -12.07
CA PHE A 188 -7.83 10.08 -12.77
C PHE A 188 -6.52 9.28 -12.69
N PHE A 189 -6.11 8.81 -11.50
CA PHE A 189 -4.85 8.08 -11.31
C PHE A 189 -4.92 6.64 -11.82
N ALA A 190 -6.09 6.01 -11.83
CA ALA A 190 -6.28 4.71 -12.46
C ALA A 190 -6.20 4.79 -13.98
N ALA A 191 -6.69 5.87 -14.58
CA ALA A 191 -6.54 6.14 -16.01
C ALA A 191 -5.07 6.40 -16.38
N LEU A 192 -4.35 7.22 -15.58
CA LEU A 192 -2.93 7.46 -15.73
C LEU A 192 -2.13 6.14 -15.63
N ASN A 193 -2.34 5.37 -14.56
CA ASN A 193 -1.70 4.07 -14.40
C ASN A 193 -1.96 3.17 -15.61
N SER A 194 -3.21 3.07 -16.07
CA SER A 194 -3.57 2.23 -17.23
C SER A 194 -2.81 2.62 -18.52
N ALA A 195 -2.43 3.88 -18.66
CA ALA A 195 -1.64 4.34 -19.79
C ALA A 195 -0.16 4.01 -19.67
N VAL A 196 0.41 4.11 -18.46
CA VAL A 196 1.88 4.11 -18.27
C VAL A 196 2.42 3.03 -17.34
N PHE A 197 1.58 2.15 -16.74
CA PHE A 197 2.11 1.16 -15.81
C PHE A 197 3.26 0.36 -16.42
N SER A 198 4.29 0.19 -15.62
CA SER A 198 5.55 -0.38 -16.11
C SER A 198 5.65 -1.87 -15.81
N ASP A 199 5.42 -2.26 -14.58
CA ASP A 199 5.35 -3.66 -14.17
C ASP A 199 4.44 -3.80 -12.93
N GLY A 200 4.49 -4.94 -12.31
CA GLY A 200 3.72 -5.37 -11.16
C GLY A 200 3.57 -6.87 -11.21
N SER A 201 2.68 -7.43 -10.41
CA SER A 201 2.56 -8.87 -10.29
C SER A 201 1.23 -9.39 -10.86
N PHE A 202 1.32 -10.51 -11.56
CA PHE A 202 0.17 -11.29 -11.98
C PHE A 202 0.11 -12.58 -11.16
N CYS A 203 -1.06 -12.83 -10.55
CA CYS A 203 -1.29 -14.03 -9.76
C CYS A 203 -2.62 -14.69 -10.17
N TYR A 204 -2.57 -15.98 -10.52
CA TYR A 204 -3.74 -16.80 -10.75
C TYR A 204 -3.65 -18.08 -9.92
N ILE A 205 -4.65 -18.29 -9.05
CA ILE A 205 -4.78 -19.50 -8.25
C ILE A 205 -5.89 -20.35 -8.85
N PRO A 206 -5.58 -21.57 -9.34
CA PRO A 206 -6.57 -22.45 -9.99
C PRO A 206 -7.66 -22.93 -9.02
N LYS A 207 -8.77 -23.38 -9.59
CA LYS A 207 -9.91 -23.94 -8.87
C LYS A 207 -9.49 -25.01 -7.85
N GLY A 208 -9.95 -24.84 -6.61
CA GLY A 208 -9.74 -25.75 -5.49
C GLY A 208 -8.31 -25.81 -4.95
N VAL A 209 -7.41 -24.98 -5.45
CA VAL A 209 -6.01 -24.95 -5.00
C VAL A 209 -5.84 -23.98 -3.83
N ARG A 210 -5.26 -24.52 -2.76
CA ARG A 210 -4.73 -23.68 -1.67
C ARG A 210 -3.26 -23.35 -1.98
N CYS A 211 -2.93 -22.06 -2.04
CA CYS A 211 -1.54 -21.65 -2.23
C CYS A 211 -0.69 -22.18 -1.06
N PRO A 212 0.42 -22.91 -1.33
CA PRO A 212 1.20 -23.56 -0.27
C PRO A 212 2.03 -22.60 0.56
N MET A 213 2.24 -21.39 0.09
CA MET A 213 3.06 -20.37 0.72
C MET A 213 2.43 -18.99 0.53
N GLU A 214 2.89 -18.02 1.27
CA GLU A 214 2.53 -16.62 1.03
C GLU A 214 3.18 -16.10 -0.25
N LEU A 215 2.44 -15.35 -1.05
CA LEU A 215 2.99 -14.63 -2.20
C LEU A 215 3.22 -13.18 -1.80
N SER A 216 4.33 -12.61 -2.26
CA SER A 216 4.67 -11.23 -1.92
C SER A 216 5.21 -10.47 -3.13
N SER A 217 4.84 -9.23 -3.28
CA SER A 217 5.51 -8.27 -4.17
C SER A 217 6.23 -7.21 -3.34
N TYR A 218 7.41 -6.86 -3.75
CA TYR A 218 8.18 -5.80 -3.12
C TYR A 218 8.61 -4.77 -4.16
N PHE A 219 8.18 -3.52 -3.95
CA PHE A 219 8.44 -2.41 -4.87
C PHE A 219 9.48 -1.46 -4.27
N ARG A 220 10.52 -1.18 -5.04
CA ARG A 220 11.57 -0.23 -4.68
C ARG A 220 11.67 0.86 -5.75
N ILE A 221 11.29 2.08 -5.42
CA ILE A 221 11.66 3.26 -6.21
C ILE A 221 13.13 3.55 -5.93
N ASN A 222 13.92 3.84 -6.96
CA ASN A 222 15.33 4.20 -6.78
C ASN A 222 15.74 5.42 -7.60
N ALA A 223 15.22 5.57 -8.81
CA ALA A 223 15.60 6.64 -9.72
C ALA A 223 14.98 8.00 -9.31
N ALA A 224 15.76 9.08 -9.48
CA ALA A 224 15.28 10.45 -9.27
C ALA A 224 14.37 10.92 -10.41
N GLY A 225 13.39 11.78 -10.12
CA GLY A 225 12.48 12.36 -11.12
C GLY A 225 11.57 11.33 -11.79
N THR A 226 11.52 10.10 -11.28
CA THR A 226 10.64 9.04 -11.81
C THR A 226 9.33 8.96 -11.03
N GLY A 227 8.24 8.64 -11.74
CA GLY A 227 7.03 8.13 -11.12
C GLY A 227 7.06 6.60 -11.05
N GLN A 228 6.35 6.04 -10.09
CA GLN A 228 6.16 4.60 -9.95
C GLN A 228 4.71 4.24 -10.26
N PHE A 229 4.51 3.33 -11.21
CA PHE A 229 3.20 2.98 -11.74
C PHE A 229 3.06 1.45 -11.83
N GLU A 230 2.81 0.78 -10.72
CA GLU A 230 2.62 -0.66 -10.69
C GLU A 230 1.18 -1.06 -10.99
N ARG A 231 1.01 -2.26 -11.55
CA ARG A 231 -0.29 -2.88 -11.69
C ARG A 231 -0.27 -4.33 -11.25
N THR A 232 -0.99 -4.63 -10.18
CA THR A 232 -1.14 -5.99 -9.65
C THR A 232 -2.53 -6.52 -10.01
N LEU A 233 -2.58 -7.73 -10.57
CA LEU A 233 -3.81 -8.44 -10.90
C LEU A 233 -3.82 -9.82 -10.25
N ILE A 234 -4.76 -10.04 -9.35
CA ILE A 234 -4.94 -11.29 -8.61
C ILE A 234 -6.28 -11.93 -8.99
N VAL A 235 -6.25 -13.18 -9.39
CA VAL A 235 -7.43 -13.96 -9.68
C VAL A 235 -7.42 -15.24 -8.85
N ALA A 236 -8.37 -15.36 -7.93
CA ALA A 236 -8.62 -16.55 -7.14
C ALA A 236 -9.84 -17.29 -7.69
N ASP A 237 -9.60 -18.44 -8.36
CA ASP A 237 -10.65 -19.24 -8.97
C ASP A 237 -11.47 -20.00 -7.90
N GLU A 238 -12.55 -20.64 -8.27
CA GLU A 238 -13.53 -21.28 -7.38
C GLU A 238 -12.87 -22.18 -6.33
N GLY A 239 -13.15 -21.93 -5.04
CA GLY A 239 -12.65 -22.71 -3.91
C GLY A 239 -11.15 -22.57 -3.63
N SER A 240 -10.47 -21.63 -4.27
CA SER A 240 -9.03 -21.39 -4.06
C SER A 240 -8.75 -20.54 -2.81
N GLN A 241 -7.51 -20.60 -2.31
CA GLN A 241 -7.08 -19.83 -1.15
C GLN A 241 -5.72 -19.21 -1.39
N LEU A 242 -5.59 -17.91 -1.04
CA LEU A 242 -4.37 -17.13 -1.21
C LEU A 242 -4.15 -16.17 -0.04
N SER A 243 -2.91 -16.09 0.45
CA SER A 243 -2.39 -14.96 1.23
C SER A 243 -1.36 -14.22 0.39
N TYR A 244 -1.55 -12.90 0.24
CA TYR A 244 -0.73 -12.04 -0.59
C TYR A 244 -0.29 -10.81 0.18
N MET A 245 0.99 -10.47 0.08
CA MET A 245 1.61 -9.35 0.76
C MET A 245 2.24 -8.37 -0.23
N GLU A 246 2.10 -7.08 0.03
CA GLU A 246 2.77 -6.03 -0.74
C GLU A 246 3.59 -5.14 0.19
N GLY A 247 4.88 -5.00 -0.11
CA GLY A 247 5.81 -4.08 0.55
C GLY A 247 6.33 -3.03 -0.41
N CYS A 248 6.50 -1.79 0.09
CA CYS A 248 6.97 -0.69 -0.74
C CYS A 248 7.94 0.20 0.02
N THR A 249 9.03 0.64 -0.63
CA THR A 249 9.98 1.61 -0.10
C THR A 249 10.52 2.56 -1.15
N ALA A 250 11.03 3.72 -0.73
CA ALA A 250 11.70 4.70 -1.59
C ALA A 250 12.91 5.32 -0.87
N PRO A 251 13.93 5.82 -1.59
CA PRO A 251 15.03 6.59 -0.98
C PRO A 251 14.56 7.97 -0.53
N MET A 252 15.34 8.61 0.34
CA MET A 252 15.16 10.01 0.72
C MET A 252 15.48 10.94 -0.45
N ARG A 253 14.57 11.87 -0.78
CA ARG A 253 14.77 12.89 -1.80
C ARG A 253 14.04 14.18 -1.44
N ASP A 254 14.64 15.32 -1.78
CA ASP A 254 14.07 16.67 -1.52
C ASP A 254 12.96 17.04 -2.51
N GLU A 255 12.66 16.20 -3.48
CA GLU A 255 11.58 16.34 -4.47
C GLU A 255 10.41 15.40 -4.17
N ASN A 256 9.20 15.77 -4.57
CA ASN A 256 8.07 14.87 -4.53
C ASN A 256 8.18 13.84 -5.65
N GLN A 257 7.92 12.57 -5.33
CA GLN A 257 7.80 11.51 -6.32
C GLN A 257 6.39 10.93 -6.32
N LEU A 258 5.83 10.75 -7.52
CA LEU A 258 4.49 10.21 -7.69
C LEU A 258 4.51 8.68 -7.68
N HIS A 259 3.72 8.09 -6.77
CA HIS A 259 3.38 6.69 -6.78
C HIS A 259 1.89 6.53 -7.06
N ALA A 260 1.54 5.97 -8.22
CA ALA A 260 0.15 5.75 -8.62
C ALA A 260 -0.06 4.31 -9.08
N ALA A 261 -0.30 3.41 -8.13
CA ALA A 261 -0.49 1.99 -8.36
C ALA A 261 -1.96 1.61 -8.53
N VAL A 262 -2.20 0.49 -9.22
CA VAL A 262 -3.52 -0.14 -9.33
C VAL A 262 -3.44 -1.61 -8.92
N VAL A 263 -4.36 -2.03 -8.05
CA VAL A 263 -4.55 -3.43 -7.67
C VAL A 263 -5.96 -3.88 -7.98
N GLU A 264 -6.07 -4.98 -8.73
CA GLU A 264 -7.34 -5.63 -9.06
C GLU A 264 -7.38 -7.04 -8.48
N ILE A 265 -8.45 -7.38 -7.74
CA ILE A 265 -8.62 -8.71 -7.17
C ILE A 265 -9.98 -9.27 -7.57
N VAL A 266 -9.98 -10.46 -8.20
CA VAL A 266 -11.18 -11.21 -8.54
C VAL A 266 -11.26 -12.45 -7.66
N VAL A 267 -12.36 -12.60 -6.90
CA VAL A 267 -12.58 -13.71 -5.99
C VAL A 267 -13.82 -14.46 -6.46
N GLU A 268 -13.61 -15.65 -7.02
CA GLU A 268 -14.69 -16.51 -7.53
C GLU A 268 -15.38 -17.27 -6.37
N LYS A 269 -16.33 -18.14 -6.69
CA LYS A 269 -17.18 -18.84 -5.71
C LYS A 269 -16.35 -19.60 -4.66
N ASP A 270 -16.69 -19.42 -3.36
CA ASP A 270 -16.06 -20.08 -2.21
C ASP A 270 -14.52 -19.89 -2.12
N ALA A 271 -13.96 -18.94 -2.88
CA ALA A 271 -12.55 -18.59 -2.79
C ALA A 271 -12.28 -17.63 -1.63
N ASP A 272 -11.08 -17.71 -1.06
CA ASP A 272 -10.64 -16.91 0.09
C ASP A 272 -9.31 -16.22 -0.22
N VAL A 273 -9.31 -14.87 -0.20
CA VAL A 273 -8.11 -14.06 -0.45
C VAL A 273 -7.84 -13.14 0.72
N LYS A 274 -6.62 -13.21 1.25
CA LYS A 274 -6.07 -12.22 2.18
C LYS A 274 -5.06 -11.38 1.44
N TYR A 275 -5.25 -10.06 1.44
CA TYR A 275 -4.33 -9.11 0.85
C TYR A 275 -3.85 -8.13 1.89
N SER A 276 -2.56 -8.12 2.14
CA SER A 276 -1.93 -7.29 3.15
C SER A 276 -0.96 -6.30 2.52
N THR A 277 -0.84 -5.08 3.06
CA THR A 277 0.21 -4.13 2.68
C THR A 277 0.89 -3.54 3.89
N VAL A 278 2.21 -3.44 3.81
CA VAL A 278 3.03 -2.63 4.70
C VAL A 278 3.77 -1.63 3.84
N GLN A 279 3.45 -0.35 3.99
CA GLN A 279 4.06 0.72 3.22
C GLN A 279 4.95 1.57 4.10
N ASN A 280 6.20 1.71 3.68
CA ASN A 280 7.23 2.47 4.36
C ASN A 280 7.89 3.42 3.35
N TRP A 281 7.20 4.51 3.06
CA TRP A 281 7.66 5.51 2.12
C TRP A 281 8.46 6.62 2.82
N TYR A 282 9.26 7.34 2.06
CA TYR A 282 9.89 8.56 2.56
C TYR A 282 8.85 9.68 2.73
N PRO A 283 8.72 10.26 3.93
CA PRO A 283 7.66 11.22 4.26
C PRO A 283 7.94 12.66 3.82
N GLY A 284 9.13 12.96 3.34
CA GLY A 284 9.67 14.31 3.22
C GLY A 284 10.56 14.71 4.41
N ASP A 285 11.13 15.91 4.34
CA ASP A 285 12.00 16.45 5.39
C ASP A 285 11.19 17.01 6.60
N ALA A 286 11.90 17.44 7.62
CA ALA A 286 11.29 18.02 8.83
C ALA A 286 10.47 19.30 8.56
N GLN A 287 10.60 19.93 7.40
CA GLN A 287 9.82 21.07 6.95
C GLN A 287 8.66 20.69 6.02
N GLY A 288 8.45 19.38 5.79
CA GLY A 288 7.39 18.87 4.93
C GLY A 288 7.69 19.01 3.43
N ARG A 289 8.96 19.10 3.02
CA ARG A 289 9.35 19.19 1.60
C ARG A 289 9.75 17.82 1.09
N GLY A 290 9.44 17.56 -0.19
CA GLY A 290 9.73 16.29 -0.83
C GLY A 290 8.80 15.18 -0.36
N GLY A 291 9.25 13.94 -0.50
CA GLY A 291 8.52 12.74 -0.10
C GLY A 291 7.57 12.20 -1.15
N ILE A 292 6.97 11.06 -0.85
CA ILE A 292 6.15 10.31 -1.81
C ILE A 292 4.69 10.79 -1.79
N LEU A 293 4.14 11.03 -2.98
CA LEU A 293 2.71 11.20 -3.21
C LEU A 293 2.12 9.82 -3.55
N ASN A 294 1.51 9.18 -2.55
CA ASN A 294 1.03 7.79 -2.61
C ASN A 294 -0.47 7.75 -2.98
N LEU A 295 -0.77 7.72 -4.29
CA LEU A 295 -2.10 7.88 -4.87
C LEU A 295 -2.55 6.57 -5.50
N VAL A 296 -3.09 5.64 -4.69
CA VAL A 296 -3.28 4.23 -5.06
C VAL A 296 -4.74 3.85 -5.18
N THR A 297 -5.07 3.08 -6.22
CA THR A 297 -6.41 2.51 -6.45
C THR A 297 -6.39 1.00 -6.25
N LYS A 298 -7.07 0.50 -5.21
CA LYS A 298 -7.22 -0.94 -4.95
C LYS A 298 -8.70 -1.32 -4.97
N ARG A 299 -9.07 -2.32 -5.78
CA ARG A 299 -10.45 -2.81 -5.90
C ARG A 299 -10.48 -4.33 -5.91
N GLY A 300 -11.41 -4.90 -5.15
CA GLY A 300 -11.73 -6.31 -5.19
C GLY A 300 -13.19 -6.56 -5.53
N ILE A 301 -13.47 -7.67 -6.18
CA ILE A 301 -14.82 -8.16 -6.40
C ILE A 301 -14.96 -9.57 -5.86
N CYS A 302 -15.81 -9.76 -4.87
CA CYS A 302 -16.32 -11.04 -4.42
C CYS A 302 -17.46 -11.47 -5.37
N LYS A 303 -17.08 -12.10 -6.49
CA LYS A 303 -17.94 -12.33 -7.63
C LYS A 303 -18.84 -13.56 -7.43
N GLY A 304 -18.30 -14.61 -6.82
CA GLY A 304 -19.04 -15.84 -6.56
C GLY A 304 -19.68 -15.89 -5.17
N SER A 305 -20.67 -16.75 -4.99
CA SER A 305 -21.29 -16.98 -3.70
C SER A 305 -20.28 -17.52 -2.69
N GLY A 306 -20.38 -17.11 -1.41
CA GLY A 306 -19.50 -17.58 -0.34
C GLY A 306 -18.05 -17.08 -0.43
N SER A 307 -17.69 -16.28 -1.43
CA SER A 307 -16.33 -15.74 -1.59
C SER A 307 -15.96 -14.77 -0.46
N HIS A 308 -14.68 -14.73 -0.13
CA HIS A 308 -14.15 -13.88 0.94
C HIS A 308 -12.93 -13.08 0.50
N LEU A 309 -12.89 -11.78 0.86
CA LEU A 309 -11.73 -10.92 0.65
C LEU A 309 -11.41 -10.12 1.91
N SER A 310 -10.22 -10.30 2.44
CA SER A 310 -9.71 -9.53 3.58
C SER A 310 -8.59 -8.58 3.13
N TRP A 311 -8.72 -7.32 3.52
CA TRP A 311 -7.70 -6.29 3.35
C TRP A 311 -7.06 -5.97 4.70
N THR A 312 -5.74 -5.97 4.77
CA THR A 312 -4.99 -5.45 5.93
C THR A 312 -3.99 -4.42 5.45
N GLN A 313 -3.99 -3.23 6.03
CA GLN A 313 -3.10 -2.13 5.63
C GLN A 313 -2.38 -1.53 6.82
N VAL A 314 -1.07 -1.32 6.64
CA VAL A 314 -0.24 -0.47 7.49
C VAL A 314 0.36 0.61 6.59
N GLU A 315 -0.07 1.85 6.81
CA GLU A 315 0.35 3.01 6.03
C GLU A 315 1.23 3.89 6.92
N THR A 316 2.51 3.93 6.60
CA THR A 316 3.48 4.82 7.25
C THR A 316 4.31 5.54 6.21
N GLY A 317 4.88 6.68 6.60
CA GLY A 317 5.60 7.51 5.65
C GLY A 317 4.65 8.17 4.66
N SER A 318 5.12 8.48 3.47
CA SER A 318 4.51 9.33 2.45
C SER A 318 4.27 10.77 2.92
N ALA A 319 4.54 11.73 2.05
CA ALA A 319 4.12 13.10 2.27
C ALA A 319 2.59 13.21 2.20
N ILE A 320 1.99 12.54 1.21
CA ILE A 320 0.55 12.44 1.03
C ILE A 320 0.17 11.00 0.73
N THR A 321 -0.84 10.47 1.45
CA THR A 321 -1.48 9.19 1.15
C THR A 321 -2.94 9.40 0.78
N TRP A 322 -3.33 9.00 -0.43
CA TRP A 322 -4.71 9.05 -0.89
C TRP A 322 -5.16 7.69 -1.45
N LYS A 323 -5.85 6.91 -0.62
CA LYS A 323 -6.09 5.50 -0.93
C LYS A 323 -7.33 4.93 -0.26
N TYR A 324 -8.21 4.32 -1.06
CA TYR A 324 -9.42 3.64 -0.57
C TYR A 324 -9.56 2.26 -1.22
N PRO A 325 -9.01 1.19 -0.64
CA PRO A 325 -9.36 -0.15 -1.05
C PRO A 325 -10.87 -0.35 -1.02
N SER A 326 -11.41 -1.04 -1.99
CA SER A 326 -12.85 -1.28 -2.01
C SER A 326 -13.18 -2.72 -2.37
N THR A 327 -14.32 -3.20 -1.86
CA THR A 327 -14.85 -4.52 -2.21
C THR A 327 -16.28 -4.41 -2.72
N ILE A 328 -16.52 -5.03 -3.87
CA ILE A 328 -17.86 -5.25 -4.41
C ILE A 328 -18.30 -6.66 -4.02
N LEU A 329 -19.26 -6.77 -3.11
CA LEU A 329 -19.84 -8.02 -2.61
C LEU A 329 -21.00 -8.42 -3.53
N LYS A 330 -20.68 -9.06 -4.67
CA LYS A 330 -21.63 -9.39 -5.74
C LYS A 330 -22.29 -10.75 -5.52
N GLY A 331 -21.52 -11.75 -5.11
CA GLY A 331 -22.02 -13.09 -4.83
C GLY A 331 -22.87 -13.15 -3.56
N ASP A 332 -23.92 -13.97 -3.55
CA ASP A 332 -24.70 -14.19 -2.34
C ASP A 332 -23.81 -14.76 -1.22
N TYR A 333 -23.99 -14.29 0.02
CA TYR A 333 -23.25 -14.70 1.22
C TYR A 333 -21.74 -14.43 1.14
N SER A 334 -21.30 -13.62 0.18
CA SER A 334 -19.92 -13.17 0.14
C SER A 334 -19.60 -12.21 1.30
N SER A 335 -18.33 -12.15 1.69
CA SER A 335 -17.89 -11.33 2.81
C SER A 335 -16.59 -10.60 2.53
N SER A 336 -16.39 -9.47 3.21
CA SER A 336 -15.14 -8.75 3.15
C SER A 336 -14.78 -8.11 4.48
N GLU A 337 -13.49 -8.07 4.79
CA GLU A 337 -12.96 -7.41 5.96
C GLU A 337 -11.94 -6.34 5.53
N PHE A 338 -11.89 -5.25 6.28
CA PHE A 338 -10.90 -4.20 6.11
C PHE A 338 -10.34 -3.81 7.47
N TYR A 339 -9.05 -4.03 7.64
CA TYR A 339 -8.28 -3.64 8.82
C TYR A 339 -7.20 -2.67 8.39
N SER A 340 -7.14 -1.49 8.98
CA SER A 340 -6.11 -0.51 8.63
C SER A 340 -5.57 0.23 9.84
N VAL A 341 -4.29 0.56 9.80
CA VAL A 341 -3.67 1.59 10.61
C VAL A 341 -2.94 2.56 9.71
N ALA A 342 -3.24 3.85 9.85
CA ALA A 342 -2.58 4.93 9.14
C ALA A 342 -1.90 5.85 10.17
N VAL A 343 -0.59 6.02 10.05
CA VAL A 343 0.21 6.87 10.94
C VAL A 343 0.74 8.04 10.17
N THR A 344 0.47 9.23 10.68
CA THR A 344 0.98 10.50 10.13
C THR A 344 1.69 11.28 11.21
N ASN A 345 2.83 11.89 10.87
CA ASN A 345 3.63 12.73 11.73
C ASN A 345 4.13 13.97 10.96
N ASN A 346 4.69 14.96 11.65
CA ASN A 346 5.17 16.19 11.04
C ASN A 346 4.11 16.84 10.14
N TYR A 347 4.37 17.00 8.86
CA TYR A 347 3.46 17.62 7.87
C TYR A 347 2.79 16.62 6.94
N GLN A 348 2.84 15.34 7.27
CA GLN A 348 2.20 14.30 6.47
C GLN A 348 0.68 14.45 6.44
N GLN A 349 0.07 14.09 5.33
CA GLN A 349 -1.37 14.10 5.16
C GLN A 349 -1.85 12.72 4.66
N ALA A 350 -2.92 12.23 5.24
CA ALA A 350 -3.57 11.00 4.79
C ALA A 350 -5.09 11.20 4.65
N ASP A 351 -5.63 10.86 3.49
CA ASP A 351 -7.07 10.65 3.31
C ASP A 351 -7.26 9.21 2.85
N THR A 352 -7.52 8.34 3.82
CA THR A 352 -7.58 6.88 3.63
C THR A 352 -8.94 6.34 4.03
N GLY A 353 -9.16 5.06 3.82
CA GLY A 353 -10.39 4.40 4.20
C GLY A 353 -10.77 3.27 3.27
N THR A 354 -12.08 3.02 3.14
CA THR A 354 -12.56 1.89 2.35
C THR A 354 -13.95 2.10 1.78
N LYS A 355 -14.32 1.29 0.78
CA LYS A 355 -15.67 1.24 0.21
C LYS A 355 -16.16 -0.21 0.21
N MET A 356 -17.30 -0.47 0.85
CA MET A 356 -17.97 -1.77 0.87
C MET A 356 -19.31 -1.66 0.15
N ILE A 357 -19.43 -2.32 -1.01
CA ILE A 357 -20.61 -2.25 -1.88
C ILE A 357 -21.30 -3.60 -1.89
N HIS A 358 -22.44 -3.70 -1.21
CA HIS A 358 -23.21 -4.92 -1.09
C HIS A 358 -24.28 -5.02 -2.22
N ILE A 359 -24.21 -6.08 -2.99
CA ILE A 359 -25.11 -6.38 -4.11
C ILE A 359 -25.86 -7.69 -3.85
N GLY A 360 -25.15 -8.75 -3.48
CA GLY A 360 -25.69 -10.08 -3.19
C GLY A 360 -26.45 -10.14 -1.87
N ARG A 361 -27.28 -11.17 -1.70
CA ARG A 361 -28.04 -11.45 -0.47
C ARG A 361 -27.14 -11.98 0.63
N GLY A 362 -27.41 -11.62 1.90
CA GLY A 362 -26.73 -12.15 3.06
C GLY A 362 -25.23 -11.78 3.12
N THR A 363 -24.82 -10.79 2.35
CA THR A 363 -23.42 -10.33 2.30
C THR A 363 -22.99 -9.66 3.61
N LYS A 364 -21.73 -9.79 3.97
CA LYS A 364 -21.20 -9.24 5.24
C LYS A 364 -19.94 -8.42 4.99
N SER A 365 -19.80 -7.31 5.71
CA SER A 365 -18.54 -6.57 5.78
C SER A 365 -18.21 -6.11 7.18
N ARG A 366 -16.90 -6.07 7.48
CA ARG A 366 -16.35 -5.53 8.72
C ARG A 366 -15.24 -4.53 8.38
N ILE A 367 -15.30 -3.37 9.01
CA ILE A 367 -14.29 -2.31 8.85
C ILE A 367 -13.74 -1.97 10.24
N VAL A 368 -12.42 -2.02 10.39
CA VAL A 368 -11.70 -1.53 11.58
C VAL A 368 -10.58 -0.63 11.07
N SER A 369 -10.70 0.67 11.32
CA SER A 369 -9.70 1.65 10.88
C SER A 369 -9.17 2.42 12.07
N LYS A 370 -7.86 2.45 12.21
CA LYS A 370 -7.12 3.16 13.27
C LYS A 370 -6.28 4.26 12.64
N GLY A 371 -6.60 5.52 12.96
CA GLY A 371 -5.81 6.69 12.57
C GLY A 371 -4.92 7.15 13.73
N ILE A 372 -3.66 7.48 13.45
CA ILE A 372 -2.74 8.06 14.45
C ILE A 372 -2.13 9.31 13.83
N SER A 373 -2.28 10.44 14.53
CA SER A 373 -1.77 11.73 14.08
C SER A 373 -0.86 12.34 15.11
N ALA A 374 0.29 12.87 14.67
CA ALA A 374 1.26 13.54 15.50
C ALA A 374 1.82 14.79 14.80
N GLY A 375 2.51 15.67 15.53
CA GLY A 375 3.11 16.89 14.98
C GLY A 375 2.07 17.83 14.39
N HIS A 376 2.21 18.20 13.13
CA HIS A 376 1.29 19.06 12.35
C HIS A 376 0.46 18.26 11.33
N SER A 377 0.48 16.93 11.43
CA SER A 377 -0.12 16.05 10.42
C SER A 377 -1.64 16.07 10.43
N GLN A 378 -2.23 15.68 9.30
CA GLN A 378 -3.67 15.55 9.11
C GLN A 378 -4.00 14.13 8.67
N ASN A 379 -4.88 13.45 9.40
CA ASN A 379 -5.30 12.09 9.09
C ASN A 379 -6.82 12.02 8.94
N SER A 380 -7.27 11.65 7.76
CA SER A 380 -8.68 11.55 7.43
C SER A 380 -9.05 10.10 7.12
N TYR A 381 -10.13 9.62 7.73
CA TYR A 381 -10.80 8.38 7.35
C TYR A 381 -12.04 8.69 6.52
N ARG A 382 -12.18 8.03 5.37
CA ARG A 382 -13.37 8.12 4.52
C ARG A 382 -13.93 6.73 4.22
N GLY A 383 -15.16 6.47 4.66
CA GLY A 383 -15.80 5.15 4.53
C GLY A 383 -17.13 5.22 3.78
N LEU A 384 -17.23 4.45 2.66
CA LEU A 384 -18.51 4.24 1.97
C LEU A 384 -19.02 2.84 2.28
N VAL A 385 -20.23 2.75 2.80
CA VAL A 385 -20.99 1.49 2.89
C VAL A 385 -22.28 1.66 2.11
N ARG A 386 -22.41 0.89 1.01
CA ARG A 386 -23.60 0.92 0.17
C ARG A 386 -24.28 -0.44 0.15
N MET A 387 -25.55 -0.49 0.60
CA MET A 387 -26.44 -1.64 0.50
C MET A 387 -27.39 -1.43 -0.67
N ASN A 388 -27.17 -2.13 -1.78
CA ASN A 388 -28.05 -2.04 -2.95
C ASN A 388 -29.40 -2.71 -2.69
N ALA A 389 -30.41 -2.43 -3.52
CA ALA A 389 -31.77 -2.97 -3.37
C ALA A 389 -31.81 -4.51 -3.32
N GLY A 390 -30.89 -5.20 -4.02
CA GLY A 390 -30.76 -6.66 -4.00
C GLY A 390 -30.10 -7.26 -2.75
N ALA A 391 -29.47 -6.45 -1.90
CA ALA A 391 -28.66 -6.91 -0.76
C ALA A 391 -29.51 -7.27 0.47
N ALA A 392 -30.50 -8.12 0.31
CA ALA A 392 -31.37 -8.56 1.39
C ALA A 392 -30.58 -9.29 2.50
N GLY A 393 -30.78 -8.89 3.76
CA GLY A 393 -30.10 -9.47 4.91
C GLY A 393 -28.59 -9.16 4.98
N ALA A 394 -28.12 -8.16 4.20
CA ALA A 394 -26.73 -7.71 4.28
C ALA A 394 -26.43 -7.05 5.63
N ARG A 395 -25.19 -7.19 6.09
CA ARG A 395 -24.73 -6.61 7.35
C ARG A 395 -23.36 -5.94 7.19
N ASN A 396 -23.22 -4.76 7.78
CA ASN A 396 -21.94 -4.09 7.94
C ASN A 396 -21.72 -3.71 9.42
N TYR A 397 -20.48 -3.84 9.86
CA TYR A 397 -19.96 -3.23 11.08
C TYR A 397 -18.75 -2.37 10.71
N SER A 398 -18.74 -1.11 11.14
CA SER A 398 -17.65 -0.17 10.90
C SER A 398 -17.19 0.46 12.21
N GLN A 399 -15.91 0.40 12.50
CA GLN A 399 -15.26 1.06 13.63
C GLN A 399 -14.12 1.93 13.10
N CYS A 400 -14.16 3.22 13.42
CA CYS A 400 -13.17 4.21 12.99
C CYS A 400 -12.65 4.96 14.21
N ASP A 401 -11.44 4.65 14.64
CA ASP A 401 -10.85 5.27 15.81
C ASP A 401 -9.67 6.14 15.42
N SER A 402 -9.53 7.29 16.06
CA SER A 402 -8.41 8.22 15.87
C SER A 402 -7.71 8.51 17.18
N LEU A 403 -6.38 8.48 17.17
CA LEU A 403 -5.53 8.81 18.30
C LEU A 403 -4.67 10.03 17.95
N LEU A 404 -4.77 11.07 18.77
CA LEU A 404 -4.00 12.31 18.63
C LEU A 404 -2.84 12.33 19.61
N ILE A 405 -1.65 12.69 19.11
CA ILE A 405 -0.43 12.88 19.88
C ILE A 405 0.00 14.34 19.71
N GLY A 406 -0.12 15.13 20.78
CA GLY A 406 0.09 16.56 20.72
C GLY A 406 -1.18 17.36 20.45
N SER A 407 -1.04 18.64 20.07
CA SER A 407 -2.15 19.60 19.95
C SER A 407 -2.28 20.27 18.58
N LEU A 408 -1.34 20.00 17.66
CA LEU A 408 -1.29 20.65 16.34
C LEU A 408 -1.71 19.71 15.20
N CYS A 409 -1.83 18.42 15.48
CA CYS A 409 -2.32 17.43 14.50
C CYS A 409 -3.84 17.37 14.46
N GLY A 410 -4.38 16.83 13.35
CA GLY A 410 -5.81 16.69 13.15
C GLY A 410 -6.24 15.26 12.78
N ALA A 411 -7.48 14.93 13.14
CA ALA A 411 -8.15 13.71 12.71
C ALA A 411 -9.56 14.04 12.21
N HIS A 412 -9.94 13.47 11.07
CA HIS A 412 -11.19 13.74 10.40
C HIS A 412 -11.86 12.43 9.98
N THR A 413 -13.19 12.36 10.07
CA THR A 413 -13.96 11.16 9.70
C THR A 413 -15.12 11.55 8.79
N PHE A 414 -15.18 10.91 7.61
CA PHE A 414 -16.19 11.16 6.57
C PHE A 414 -16.95 9.86 6.26
N PRO A 415 -17.94 9.46 7.07
CA PRO A 415 -18.76 8.28 6.79
C PRO A 415 -19.81 8.62 5.72
N ASP A 416 -19.97 7.71 4.74
CA ASP A 416 -21.05 7.73 3.75
C ASP A 416 -21.79 6.39 3.79
N ILE A 417 -23.03 6.40 4.31
CA ILE A 417 -23.83 5.20 4.50
C ILE A 417 -25.10 5.31 3.64
N GLN A 418 -25.23 4.40 2.69
CA GLN A 418 -26.34 4.35 1.75
C GLN A 418 -27.01 2.98 1.81
N SER A 419 -28.29 2.93 2.23
CA SER A 419 -29.06 1.68 2.27
C SER A 419 -30.33 1.79 1.44
N ALA A 420 -30.43 0.94 0.41
CA ALA A 420 -31.61 0.81 -0.43
C ALA A 420 -32.42 -0.48 -0.12
N ASN A 421 -32.01 -1.28 0.87
CA ASN A 421 -32.72 -2.51 1.26
C ASN A 421 -33.15 -2.42 2.73
N PRO A 422 -34.47 -2.59 3.05
CA PRO A 422 -34.98 -2.42 4.40
C PRO A 422 -34.55 -3.53 5.39
N THR A 423 -34.00 -4.65 4.90
CA THR A 423 -33.53 -5.76 5.74
C THR A 423 -32.02 -5.69 6.01
N ALA A 424 -31.33 -4.70 5.45
CA ALA A 424 -29.92 -4.48 5.70
C ALA A 424 -29.68 -3.85 7.07
N ILE A 425 -28.58 -4.23 7.70
CA ILE A 425 -28.15 -3.70 9.02
C ILE A 425 -26.78 -3.07 8.85
N VAL A 426 -26.65 -1.81 9.27
CA VAL A 426 -25.38 -1.08 9.29
C VAL A 426 -25.14 -0.56 10.71
N GLU A 427 -23.99 -0.90 11.26
CA GLU A 427 -23.49 -0.43 12.54
C GLU A 427 -22.25 0.40 12.29
N HIS A 428 -22.17 1.60 12.88
CA HIS A 428 -21.02 2.49 12.71
C HIS A 428 -20.66 3.13 14.04
N GLU A 429 -19.41 3.01 14.43
CA GLU A 429 -18.80 3.64 15.59
C GLU A 429 -17.61 4.50 15.16
N ALA A 430 -17.46 5.67 15.74
CA ALA A 430 -16.29 6.53 15.53
C ALA A 430 -15.87 7.13 16.86
N THR A 431 -14.58 7.04 17.17
CA THR A 431 -13.98 7.63 18.36
C THR A 431 -12.78 8.47 18.00
N THR A 432 -12.57 9.56 18.76
CA THR A 432 -11.32 10.32 18.71
C THR A 432 -10.84 10.52 20.12
N SER A 433 -9.60 10.13 20.39
CA SER A 433 -8.96 10.27 21.68
C SER A 433 -7.61 10.96 21.54
N LYS A 434 -7.15 11.58 22.61
CA LYS A 434 -5.80 12.15 22.73
C LYS A 434 -5.07 11.39 23.84
N ILE A 435 -3.78 11.12 23.64
CA ILE A 435 -2.94 10.62 24.73
C ILE A 435 -2.96 11.66 25.84
N SER A 436 -3.41 11.27 27.04
CA SER A 436 -3.51 12.17 28.16
C SER A 436 -2.19 12.26 28.92
N ASP A 437 -1.94 13.44 29.53
CA ASP A 437 -0.79 13.66 30.42
C ASP A 437 -0.81 12.69 31.61
N GLU A 438 -2.00 12.27 32.07
CA GLU A 438 -2.15 11.27 33.14
C GLU A 438 -1.65 9.88 32.71
N GLN A 439 -1.91 9.46 31.47
CA GLN A 439 -1.40 8.19 30.95
C GLN A 439 0.12 8.21 30.82
N LEU A 440 0.69 9.32 30.30
CA LEU A 440 2.13 9.51 30.22
C LEU A 440 2.77 9.55 31.62
N PHE A 441 2.18 10.30 32.53
CA PHE A 441 2.64 10.37 33.91
C PHE A 441 2.62 8.98 34.58
N TYR A 442 1.56 8.19 34.39
CA TYR A 442 1.48 6.83 34.93
C TYR A 442 2.60 5.92 34.39
N CYS A 443 2.92 6.01 33.10
CA CYS A 443 4.03 5.28 32.50
C CYS A 443 5.40 5.75 33.06
N ASN A 444 5.59 7.08 33.13
CA ASN A 444 6.82 7.68 33.63
C ASN A 444 7.10 7.30 35.11
N GLN A 445 6.05 7.22 35.94
CA GLN A 445 6.17 6.74 37.33
C GLN A 445 6.66 5.27 37.44
N ARG A 446 6.57 4.50 36.36
CA ARG A 446 7.07 3.12 36.24
C ARG A 446 8.44 3.04 35.56
N GLY A 447 9.06 4.16 35.28
CA GLY A 447 10.40 4.24 34.72
C GLY A 447 10.46 4.15 33.19
N LEU A 448 9.31 4.26 32.49
CA LEU A 448 9.28 4.37 31.03
C LEU A 448 9.58 5.83 30.63
N GLY A 449 10.47 6.01 29.67
CA GLY A 449 10.67 7.33 29.04
C GLY A 449 9.41 7.80 28.29
N PRO A 450 9.27 9.10 28.01
CA PRO A 450 8.10 9.62 27.28
C PRO A 450 7.88 8.94 25.92
N GLU A 451 8.92 8.72 25.14
CA GLU A 451 8.85 8.04 23.83
C GLU A 451 8.46 6.57 23.96
N ASP A 452 9.05 5.84 24.92
CA ASP A 452 8.69 4.45 25.23
C ASP A 452 7.21 4.34 25.64
N ALA A 453 6.72 5.30 26.44
CA ALA A 453 5.33 5.35 26.88
C ALA A 453 4.39 5.58 25.69
N VAL A 454 4.69 6.50 24.79
CA VAL A 454 3.91 6.72 23.55
C VAL A 454 3.97 5.49 22.66
N GLY A 455 5.15 4.91 22.44
CA GLY A 455 5.32 3.69 21.67
C GLY A 455 4.47 2.53 22.19
N LEU A 456 4.44 2.33 23.52
CA LEU A 456 3.62 1.31 24.16
C LEU A 456 2.11 1.54 23.94
N ILE A 457 1.64 2.77 24.10
CA ILE A 457 0.22 3.14 23.92
C ILE A 457 -0.18 2.93 22.44
N VAL A 458 0.64 3.40 21.51
CA VAL A 458 0.41 3.27 20.06
C VAL A 458 0.38 1.82 19.61
N ASN A 459 1.34 1.01 20.08
CA ASN A 459 1.36 -0.42 19.76
C ASN A 459 0.13 -1.15 20.30
N GLY A 460 -0.30 -0.84 21.51
CA GLY A 460 -1.54 -1.36 22.08
C GLY A 460 -2.77 -0.95 21.26
N TYR A 461 -2.82 0.30 20.80
CA TYR A 461 -3.90 0.84 19.98
C TYR A 461 -3.95 0.18 18.58
N ALA A 462 -2.81 -0.06 17.96
CA ALA A 462 -2.71 -0.67 16.63
C ALA A 462 -2.79 -2.21 16.64
N HIS A 463 -2.70 -2.86 17.82
CA HIS A 463 -2.53 -4.31 17.98
C HIS A 463 -3.58 -5.14 17.22
N GLU A 464 -4.84 -4.72 17.22
CA GLU A 464 -5.92 -5.44 16.51
C GLU A 464 -5.65 -5.56 15.01
N VAL A 465 -5.08 -4.53 14.38
CA VAL A 465 -4.72 -4.53 12.97
C VAL A 465 -3.43 -5.30 12.74
N LEU A 466 -2.39 -5.05 13.54
CA LEU A 466 -1.09 -5.69 13.39
C LEU A 466 -1.16 -7.20 13.56
N SER A 467 -2.02 -7.71 14.45
CA SER A 467 -2.22 -9.15 14.65
C SER A 467 -2.86 -9.88 13.46
N ARG A 468 -3.33 -9.15 12.44
CA ARG A 468 -3.85 -9.73 11.18
C ARG A 468 -2.77 -9.99 10.15
N LEU A 469 -1.61 -9.34 10.30
CA LEU A 469 -0.46 -9.57 9.43
C LEU A 469 0.21 -10.92 9.75
N PRO A 470 0.88 -11.53 8.77
CA PRO A 470 1.84 -12.61 9.04
C PRO A 470 2.88 -12.15 10.06
N MET A 471 3.35 -13.08 10.90
CA MET A 471 4.16 -12.75 12.09
C MET A 471 5.43 -11.94 11.75
N GLU A 472 6.11 -12.27 10.66
CA GLU A 472 7.34 -11.60 10.23
C GLU A 472 7.06 -10.13 9.89
N PHE A 473 5.97 -9.86 9.18
CA PHE A 473 5.54 -8.50 8.80
C PHE A 473 4.90 -7.73 9.96
N ALA A 474 4.26 -8.42 10.91
CA ALA A 474 3.75 -7.79 12.12
C ALA A 474 4.88 -7.19 12.99
N VAL A 475 6.02 -7.89 13.08
CA VAL A 475 7.21 -7.38 13.78
C VAL A 475 7.80 -6.16 13.08
N GLU A 476 7.90 -6.20 11.75
CA GLU A 476 8.37 -5.06 10.94
C GLU A 476 7.42 -3.87 11.11
N ALA A 477 6.13 -4.07 10.91
CA ALA A 477 5.12 -3.03 11.05
C ALA A 477 5.14 -2.41 12.46
N THR A 478 5.31 -3.20 13.51
CA THR A 478 5.43 -2.70 14.90
C THR A 478 6.63 -1.76 15.04
N LYS A 479 7.79 -2.11 14.48
CA LYS A 479 8.98 -1.25 14.49
C LYS A 479 8.76 0.03 13.68
N LEU A 480 8.11 -0.07 12.51
CA LEU A 480 7.80 1.09 11.67
C LEU A 480 6.90 2.09 12.39
N LEU A 481 5.89 1.63 13.14
CA LEU A 481 5.03 2.51 13.92
C LEU A 481 5.81 3.28 14.99
N GLN A 482 6.78 2.64 15.65
CA GLN A 482 7.63 3.31 16.63
C GLN A 482 8.50 4.39 15.99
N VAL A 483 9.24 4.03 14.92
CA VAL A 483 10.11 4.96 14.19
C VAL A 483 9.33 6.14 13.60
N SER A 484 8.14 5.89 13.06
CA SER A 484 7.31 6.96 12.45
C SER A 484 6.85 8.02 13.45
N LEU A 485 6.89 7.73 14.74
CA LEU A 485 6.44 8.63 15.82
C LEU A 485 7.59 9.17 16.67
N GLU A 486 8.84 8.81 16.37
CA GLU A 486 9.99 9.39 17.05
C GLU A 486 9.99 10.90 16.90
N GLY A 487 10.29 11.62 17.99
CA GLY A 487 10.25 13.09 18.04
C GLY A 487 8.85 13.71 18.08
N SER A 488 7.76 12.90 18.19
CA SER A 488 6.39 13.43 18.30
C SER A 488 6.00 13.89 19.72
N VAL A 489 6.85 13.60 20.71
CA VAL A 489 6.66 13.94 22.13
C VAL A 489 7.55 15.14 22.46
N GLY A 490 7.19 16.32 22.00
CA GLY A 490 7.84 17.59 22.28
C GLY A 490 6.89 18.62 22.83
#